data_1db35b710b08a1baa8345e04842b5254
#
_entry.id   1db35b710b08a1baa8345e04842b5254
#
_cell.length_a   1.000
_cell.length_b   1.000
_cell.length_c   1.000
_cell.angle_alpha   90.00
_cell.angle_beta   90.00
_cell.angle_gamma   90.00
#
_symmetry.space_group_name_H-M   'P 1'
#
loop_
_entity.id
_entity.type
_entity.pdbx_description
1 polymer ?
#
loop_
_entity_poly.entity_id
_entity_poly.type
_entity_poly.pdbx_seq_one_letter_code
_entity_poly.pdbx_strand_id
1 'polypeptide(L)'
;KKILLLLALALVGTAQAAGGGIAWDKFPTEKLTDRAALQEGAKLFVNYCLNCHAASYMRFNRMTEIGLTPEEIKNNLLFTSDKVGETMKVSLDAKQAKEWFGATPPDLTVIARSRSAAGQGSGADYLYTYLRTYYRDDSKPTGWNNLAFPSVGMPHVLWELQGERRPVFEKKTEHGHELEVFTGKWEVVKPGTLDAREYDAAVANLVAFMQ
;
A
#
# COMPACT_ATOMS: atom_id res chain seq x y z
N LYS A 1 -62.64 -17.72 -7.62
CA LYS A 1 -61.57 -16.71 -7.71
C LYS A 1 -60.32 -17.27 -7.02
N LYS A 2 -59.33 -17.75 -7.80
CA LYS A 2 -58.05 -18.28 -7.32
C LYS A 2 -57.03 -17.16 -7.47
N ILE A 3 -56.49 -16.67 -6.36
CA ILE A 3 -55.41 -15.70 -6.32
C ILE A 3 -54.10 -16.48 -6.42
N LEU A 4 -53.37 -16.34 -7.52
CA LEU A 4 -52.02 -16.83 -7.69
C LEU A 4 -51.06 -15.83 -7.03
N LEU A 5 -50.40 -16.22 -5.96
CA LEU A 5 -49.36 -15.46 -5.32
C LEU A 5 -48.01 -15.80 -6.01
N LEU A 6 -47.53 -14.89 -6.87
CA LEU A 6 -46.19 -15.02 -7.47
C LEU A 6 -45.15 -14.57 -6.44
N LEU A 7 -44.40 -15.53 -5.92
CA LEU A 7 -43.24 -15.30 -5.09
C LEU A 7 -42.08 -14.92 -6.02
N ALA A 8 -41.75 -13.62 -6.10
CA ALA A 8 -40.53 -13.17 -6.75
C ALA A 8 -39.34 -13.43 -5.84
N LEU A 9 -38.56 -14.48 -6.14
CA LEU A 9 -37.27 -14.72 -5.51
C LEU A 9 -36.29 -13.66 -6.03
N ALA A 10 -36.03 -12.63 -5.22
CA ALA A 10 -34.95 -11.69 -5.46
C ALA A 10 -33.62 -12.43 -5.27
N LEU A 11 -32.92 -12.76 -6.34
CA LEU A 11 -31.51 -13.14 -6.32
C LEU A 11 -30.72 -11.92 -5.86
N VAL A 12 -30.40 -11.88 -4.57
CA VAL A 12 -29.39 -10.96 -4.07
C VAL A 12 -28.03 -11.49 -4.53
N GLY A 13 -27.61 -11.01 -5.69
CA GLY A 13 -26.24 -11.19 -6.13
C GLY A 13 -25.32 -10.52 -5.12
N THR A 14 -24.54 -11.29 -4.37
CA THR A 14 -23.43 -10.76 -3.58
C THR A 14 -22.44 -10.15 -4.56
N ALA A 15 -22.40 -8.82 -4.62
CA ALA A 15 -21.32 -8.10 -5.28
C ALA A 15 -20.02 -8.47 -4.54
N GLN A 16 -19.30 -9.44 -5.08
CA GLN A 16 -17.95 -9.73 -4.66
C GLN A 16 -17.12 -8.53 -5.07
N ALA A 17 -16.71 -7.73 -4.09
CA ALA A 17 -15.74 -6.68 -4.32
C ALA A 17 -14.50 -7.35 -4.94
N ALA A 18 -14.19 -6.98 -6.19
CA ALA A 18 -13.02 -7.45 -6.90
C ALA A 18 -11.76 -6.85 -6.24
N GLY A 19 -11.40 -7.39 -5.08
CA GLY A 19 -10.04 -7.34 -4.58
C GLY A 19 -9.24 -8.31 -5.43
N GLY A 20 -8.16 -7.85 -6.06
CA GLY A 20 -7.31 -8.67 -6.92
C GLY A 20 -6.99 -10.01 -6.24
N GLY A 21 -7.15 -11.10 -6.99
CA GLY A 21 -7.26 -12.47 -6.50
C GLY A 21 -6.00 -13.10 -5.91
N ILE A 22 -5.11 -12.34 -5.26
CA ILE A 22 -3.95 -12.87 -4.54
C ILE A 22 -4.20 -12.87 -3.03
N ALA A 23 -3.71 -13.92 -2.36
CA ALA A 23 -3.65 -13.96 -0.91
C ALA A 23 -2.70 -12.89 -0.38
N TRP A 24 -3.05 -12.26 0.76
CA TRP A 24 -2.16 -11.28 1.38
C TRP A 24 -1.05 -11.97 2.15
N ASP A 25 0.17 -11.49 1.93
CA ASP A 25 1.33 -11.93 2.69
C ASP A 25 1.21 -11.49 4.15
N LYS A 26 1.66 -12.34 5.05
CA LYS A 26 1.65 -12.01 6.47
C LYS A 26 2.72 -10.97 6.79
N PHE A 27 2.28 -9.87 7.38
CA PHE A 27 3.16 -8.85 7.90
C PHE A 27 3.96 -9.39 9.10
N PRO A 28 5.28 -9.18 9.15
CA PRO A 28 6.12 -9.62 10.27
C PRO A 28 5.88 -8.74 11.51
N THR A 29 5.03 -9.20 12.41
CA THR A 29 4.53 -8.42 13.57
C THR A 29 5.60 -8.07 14.60
N GLU A 30 6.71 -8.79 14.63
CA GLU A 30 7.89 -8.45 15.46
C GLU A 30 8.47 -7.07 15.15
N LYS A 31 8.23 -6.54 13.94
CA LYS A 31 8.65 -5.20 13.54
C LYS A 31 7.94 -4.08 14.31
N LEU A 32 6.76 -4.35 14.87
CA LEU A 32 5.99 -3.36 15.65
C LEU A 32 6.67 -2.96 16.95
N THR A 33 7.57 -3.78 17.47
CA THR A 33 8.33 -3.52 18.70
C THR A 33 9.83 -3.32 18.45
N ASP A 34 10.27 -3.45 17.21
CA ASP A 34 11.64 -3.19 16.79
C ASP A 34 11.85 -1.69 16.56
N ARG A 35 12.50 -1.02 17.50
CA ARG A 35 12.73 0.42 17.44
C ARG A 35 13.50 0.84 16.19
N ALA A 36 14.51 0.08 15.78
CA ALA A 36 15.29 0.38 14.58
C ALA A 36 14.41 0.26 13.32
N ALA A 37 13.54 -0.76 13.26
CA ALA A 37 12.59 -0.92 12.17
C ALA A 37 11.61 0.27 12.10
N LEU A 38 11.09 0.73 13.24
CA LEU A 38 10.17 1.88 13.29
C LEU A 38 10.86 3.18 12.86
N GLN A 39 12.12 3.39 13.24
CA GLN A 39 12.91 4.56 12.82
C GLN A 39 13.18 4.56 11.30
N GLU A 40 13.60 3.42 10.74
CA GLU A 40 13.76 3.27 9.29
C GLU A 40 12.43 3.41 8.55
N GLY A 41 11.33 2.88 9.12
CA GLY A 41 9.98 3.06 8.60
C GLY A 41 9.55 4.53 8.56
N ALA A 42 9.83 5.30 9.63
CA ALA A 42 9.59 6.74 9.68
C ALA A 42 10.37 7.50 8.59
N LYS A 43 11.64 7.15 8.39
CA LYS A 43 12.48 7.72 7.33
C LYS A 43 11.90 7.43 5.94
N LEU A 44 11.51 6.18 5.67
CA LEU A 44 10.88 5.82 4.39
C LEU A 44 9.55 6.56 4.19
N PHE A 45 8.73 6.65 5.23
CA PHE A 45 7.45 7.36 5.17
C PHE A 45 7.62 8.82 4.79
N VAL A 46 8.52 9.53 5.48
CA VAL A 46 8.76 10.96 5.25
C VAL A 46 9.34 11.21 3.87
N ASN A 47 10.24 10.35 3.38
CA ASN A 47 10.91 10.57 2.10
C ASN A 47 10.07 10.14 0.88
N TYR A 48 9.22 9.10 1.01
CA TYR A 48 8.50 8.53 -0.14
C TYR A 48 6.98 8.75 -0.09
N CYS A 49 6.37 8.80 1.09
CA CYS A 49 4.92 8.86 1.22
C CYS A 49 4.41 10.28 1.47
N LEU A 50 5.08 11.03 2.35
CA LEU A 50 4.64 12.36 2.82
C LEU A 50 4.67 13.43 1.72
N ASN A 51 5.27 13.16 0.57
CA ASN A 51 5.21 14.04 -0.59
C ASN A 51 3.80 14.16 -1.20
N CYS A 52 3.00 13.08 -1.08
CA CYS A 52 1.66 12.99 -1.66
C CYS A 52 0.58 12.66 -0.63
N HIS A 53 0.93 12.01 0.49
CA HIS A 53 0.00 11.56 1.51
C HIS A 53 0.27 12.26 2.85
N ALA A 54 -0.74 12.89 3.42
CA ALA A 54 -0.67 13.37 4.79
C ALA A 54 -0.87 12.21 5.79
N ALA A 55 -0.36 12.40 7.02
CA ALA A 55 -0.79 11.73 8.22
C ALA A 55 -1.24 12.81 9.20
N SER A 56 -2.40 13.41 8.92
CA SER A 56 -2.85 14.67 9.50
C SER A 56 -3.09 14.64 11.01
N TYR A 57 -3.24 13.46 11.60
CA TYR A 57 -3.38 13.27 13.04
C TYR A 57 -2.10 12.81 13.72
N MET A 58 -1.03 12.58 12.97
CA MET A 58 0.30 12.25 13.49
C MET A 58 1.15 13.52 13.59
N ARG A 59 1.73 13.77 14.76
CA ARG A 59 2.67 14.87 14.97
C ARG A 59 4.10 14.36 14.86
N PHE A 60 5.01 15.17 14.31
CA PHE A 60 6.42 14.79 14.20
C PHE A 60 7.07 14.46 15.56
N ASN A 61 6.71 15.18 16.62
CA ASN A 61 7.27 14.91 17.96
C ASN A 61 6.89 13.54 18.54
N ARG A 62 5.86 12.87 18.02
CA ARG A 62 5.53 11.49 18.42
C ARG A 62 6.64 10.49 18.05
N MET A 63 7.49 10.82 17.12
CA MET A 63 8.66 9.99 16.80
C MET A 63 9.68 9.88 17.94
N THR A 64 9.57 10.70 18.99
CA THR A 64 10.32 10.49 20.24
C THR A 64 9.95 9.17 20.93
N GLU A 65 8.73 8.67 20.73
CA GLU A 65 8.27 7.39 21.29
C GLU A 65 8.99 6.18 20.68
N ILE A 66 9.52 6.34 19.47
CA ILE A 66 10.39 5.34 18.84
C ILE A 66 11.88 5.61 19.07
N GLY A 67 12.22 6.53 19.96
CA GLY A 67 13.56 6.78 20.46
C GLY A 67 14.37 7.82 19.71
N LEU A 68 13.74 8.62 18.84
CA LEU A 68 14.40 9.77 18.21
C LEU A 68 14.34 11.00 19.12
N THR A 69 15.41 11.76 19.15
CA THR A 69 15.42 13.07 19.84
C THR A 69 14.69 14.13 18.99
N PRO A 70 14.15 15.20 19.60
CA PRO A 70 13.57 16.31 18.85
C PRO A 70 14.52 16.94 17.84
N GLU A 71 15.82 16.94 18.12
CA GLU A 71 16.84 17.46 17.24
C GLU A 71 17.06 16.55 16.03
N GLU A 72 17.12 15.24 16.23
CA GLU A 72 17.21 14.26 15.13
C GLU A 72 15.98 14.33 14.24
N ILE A 73 14.77 14.46 14.80
CA ILE A 73 13.53 14.64 14.05
C ILE A 73 13.62 15.91 13.21
N LYS A 74 14.01 17.03 13.83
CA LYS A 74 14.09 18.33 13.15
C LYS A 74 15.08 18.30 12.00
N ASN A 75 16.26 17.71 12.20
CA ASN A 75 17.33 17.76 11.22
C ASN A 75 17.19 16.73 10.10
N ASN A 76 16.46 15.62 10.32
CA ASN A 76 16.45 14.50 9.39
C ASN A 76 15.05 14.15 8.82
N LEU A 77 13.95 14.60 9.45
CA LEU A 77 12.61 14.15 9.08
C LEU A 77 11.59 15.29 8.91
N LEU A 78 11.90 16.51 9.37
CA LEU A 78 10.98 17.64 9.37
C LEU A 78 11.08 18.45 8.07
N PHE A 79 10.61 17.88 6.94
CA PHE A 79 10.70 18.52 5.64
C PHE A 79 9.47 19.35 5.22
N THR A 80 8.31 19.05 5.82
CA THR A 80 7.03 19.68 5.44
C THR A 80 6.49 20.62 6.51
N SER A 81 7.30 20.98 7.52
CA SER A 81 6.91 21.83 8.65
C SER A 81 8.13 22.48 9.29
N ASP A 82 7.89 23.56 10.07
CA ASP A 82 8.96 24.29 10.78
C ASP A 82 9.13 23.82 12.25
N LYS A 83 8.11 23.15 12.80
CA LYS A 83 8.08 22.79 14.22
C LYS A 83 7.74 21.33 14.41
N VAL A 84 8.50 20.63 15.24
CA VAL A 84 8.27 19.20 15.57
C VAL A 84 6.90 18.93 16.22
N GLY A 85 6.25 19.93 16.79
CA GLY A 85 4.90 19.83 17.34
C GLY A 85 3.79 19.84 16.29
N GLU A 86 4.09 20.14 15.04
CA GLU A 86 3.11 20.15 13.95
C GLU A 86 2.82 18.75 13.43
N THR A 87 1.66 18.61 12.76
CA THR A 87 1.23 17.35 12.18
C THR A 87 1.89 17.12 10.81
N MET A 88 1.96 15.86 10.38
CA MET A 88 2.53 15.45 9.09
C MET A 88 1.57 15.78 7.95
N LYS A 89 1.61 17.02 7.50
CA LYS A 89 0.81 17.53 6.39
C LYS A 89 1.59 17.47 5.08
N VAL A 90 0.87 17.26 4.00
CA VAL A 90 1.40 17.33 2.64
C VAL A 90 1.20 18.73 2.07
N SER A 91 2.15 19.16 1.22
CA SER A 91 2.05 20.43 0.49
C SER A 91 1.21 20.31 -0.79
N LEU A 92 0.92 19.09 -1.24
CA LEU A 92 0.14 18.83 -2.46
C LEU A 92 -1.32 19.25 -2.25
N ASP A 93 -1.79 20.18 -3.07
CA ASP A 93 -3.19 20.62 -3.07
C ASP A 93 -4.12 19.50 -3.58
N ALA A 94 -5.25 19.29 -2.88
CA ALA A 94 -6.19 18.21 -3.19
C ALA A 94 -6.80 18.31 -4.60
N LYS A 95 -7.01 19.53 -5.13
CA LYS A 95 -7.54 19.76 -6.47
C LYS A 95 -6.50 19.42 -7.52
N GLN A 96 -5.26 19.86 -7.34
CA GLN A 96 -4.14 19.53 -8.21
C GLN A 96 -3.86 18.01 -8.19
N ALA A 97 -3.90 17.38 -7.02
CA ALA A 97 -3.75 15.93 -6.89
C ALA A 97 -4.82 15.18 -7.70
N LYS A 98 -6.07 15.60 -7.62
CA LYS A 98 -7.16 15.01 -8.41
C LYS A 98 -6.97 15.22 -9.92
N GLU A 99 -6.47 16.36 -10.33
CA GLU A 99 -6.18 16.66 -11.74
C GLU A 99 -5.03 15.80 -12.28
N TRP A 100 -3.96 15.62 -11.51
CA TRP A 100 -2.77 14.87 -11.93
C TRP A 100 -2.91 13.35 -11.85
N PHE A 101 -3.62 12.86 -10.82
CA PHE A 101 -3.69 11.41 -10.53
C PHE A 101 -5.10 10.82 -10.72
N GLY A 102 -6.08 11.63 -11.09
CA GLY A 102 -7.48 11.20 -11.17
C GLY A 102 -8.18 11.07 -9.81
N ALA A 103 -7.44 11.08 -8.71
CA ALA A 103 -7.95 11.00 -7.35
C ALA A 103 -7.03 11.74 -6.37
N THR A 104 -7.59 12.22 -5.26
CA THR A 104 -6.78 12.74 -4.15
C THR A 104 -6.16 11.58 -3.37
N PRO A 105 -4.83 11.56 -3.14
CA PRO A 105 -4.21 10.56 -2.28
C PRO A 105 -4.85 10.55 -0.89
N PRO A 106 -5.20 9.38 -0.33
CA PRO A 106 -5.82 9.30 0.99
C PRO A 106 -4.84 9.70 2.10
N ASP A 107 -5.38 10.21 3.19
CA ASP A 107 -4.63 10.38 4.45
C ASP A 107 -4.24 9.02 5.02
N LEU A 108 -2.98 8.88 5.46
CA LEU A 108 -2.42 7.62 5.92
C LEU A 108 -2.46 7.43 7.44
N THR A 109 -2.99 8.37 8.21
CA THR A 109 -3.00 8.30 9.69
C THR A 109 -3.52 6.97 10.24
N VAL A 110 -4.58 6.43 9.65
CA VAL A 110 -5.21 5.17 10.10
C VAL A 110 -5.31 4.14 8.96
N ILE A 111 -4.42 4.22 7.99
CA ILE A 111 -4.53 3.42 6.76
C ILE A 111 -4.49 1.91 7.06
N ALA A 112 -3.60 1.48 7.95
CA ALA A 112 -3.49 0.08 8.32
C ALA A 112 -4.77 -0.46 8.98
N ARG A 113 -5.47 0.37 9.75
CA ARG A 113 -6.77 0.00 10.34
C ARG A 113 -7.87 -0.05 9.28
N SER A 114 -7.92 0.93 8.37
CA SER A 114 -8.98 1.04 7.37
C SER A 114 -8.90 0.00 6.25
N ARG A 115 -7.76 -0.65 6.08
CA ARG A 115 -7.54 -1.66 5.02
C ARG A 115 -7.68 -3.11 5.49
N SER A 116 -8.09 -3.35 6.73
CA SER A 116 -8.41 -4.70 7.20
C SER A 116 -9.66 -5.24 6.48
N ALA A 117 -9.63 -6.51 6.11
CA ALA A 117 -10.78 -7.17 5.49
C ALA A 117 -11.01 -8.55 6.12
N ALA A 118 -12.26 -8.80 6.51
CA ALA A 118 -12.65 -10.07 7.09
C ALA A 118 -12.36 -11.23 6.11
N GLY A 119 -11.69 -12.26 6.61
CA GLY A 119 -11.32 -13.45 5.83
C GLY A 119 -10.09 -13.29 4.93
N GLN A 120 -9.51 -12.09 4.78
CA GLN A 120 -8.29 -11.87 3.99
C GLN A 120 -7.07 -11.57 4.86
N GLY A 121 -7.21 -10.71 5.87
CA GLY A 121 -6.10 -10.36 6.77
C GLY A 121 -6.23 -8.98 7.40
N SER A 122 -5.19 -8.58 8.13
CA SER A 122 -5.06 -7.25 8.70
C SER A 122 -4.74 -6.20 7.63
N GLY A 123 -4.94 -4.93 7.96
CA GLY A 123 -4.52 -3.87 7.05
C GLY A 123 -3.00 -3.76 6.90
N ALA A 124 -2.23 -4.22 7.89
CA ALA A 124 -0.79 -4.36 7.76
C ALA A 124 -0.43 -5.46 6.74
N ASP A 125 -1.12 -6.62 6.75
CA ASP A 125 -0.96 -7.66 5.72
C ASP A 125 -1.26 -7.09 4.32
N TYR A 126 -2.36 -6.29 4.20
CA TYR A 126 -2.70 -5.63 2.95
C TYR A 126 -1.60 -4.68 2.47
N LEU A 127 -1.16 -3.75 3.32
CA LEU A 127 -0.15 -2.76 2.95
C LEU A 127 1.19 -3.40 2.59
N TYR A 128 1.58 -4.44 3.34
CA TYR A 128 2.79 -5.21 3.09
C TYR A 128 2.73 -5.92 1.73
N THR A 129 1.59 -6.53 1.41
CA THR A 129 1.36 -7.14 0.10
C THR A 129 1.28 -6.09 -1.00
N TYR A 130 0.51 -5.03 -0.79
CA TYR A 130 0.30 -3.96 -1.77
C TYR A 130 1.62 -3.33 -2.22
N LEU A 131 2.47 -2.88 -1.28
CA LEU A 131 3.74 -2.24 -1.60
C LEU A 131 4.76 -3.20 -2.25
N ARG A 132 4.61 -4.52 -2.02
CA ARG A 132 5.47 -5.56 -2.57
C ARG A 132 4.97 -6.20 -3.86
N THR A 133 3.84 -5.78 -4.40
CA THR A 133 3.24 -6.39 -5.61
C THR A 133 3.06 -5.43 -6.78
N TYR A 134 3.76 -4.31 -6.75
CA TYR A 134 3.91 -3.45 -7.90
C TYR A 134 4.72 -4.11 -9.00
N TYR A 135 4.33 -3.83 -10.25
CA TYR A 135 5.03 -4.31 -11.44
C TYR A 135 4.91 -3.35 -12.62
N ARG A 136 5.82 -3.47 -13.56
CA ARG A 136 5.83 -2.69 -14.80
C ARG A 136 4.70 -3.13 -15.73
N ASP A 137 3.85 -2.16 -16.11
CA ASP A 137 2.72 -2.37 -17.03
C ASP A 137 2.58 -1.13 -17.92
N ASP A 138 3.15 -1.22 -19.12
CA ASP A 138 3.18 -0.10 -20.06
C ASP A 138 1.80 0.23 -20.66
N SER A 139 0.78 -0.59 -20.39
CA SER A 139 -0.61 -0.31 -20.75
C SER A 139 -1.30 0.71 -19.80
N LYS A 140 -0.68 1.00 -18.65
CA LYS A 140 -1.23 1.90 -17.63
C LYS A 140 -0.65 3.31 -17.76
N PRO A 141 -1.45 4.37 -17.47
CA PRO A 141 -0.98 5.75 -17.57
C PRO A 141 0.26 6.06 -16.73
N THR A 142 0.40 5.43 -15.57
CA THR A 142 1.56 5.58 -14.68
C THR A 142 2.75 4.70 -15.10
N GLY A 143 2.56 3.76 -16.05
CA GLY A 143 3.52 2.71 -16.38
C GLY A 143 3.61 1.60 -15.33
N TRP A 144 2.72 1.57 -14.33
CA TRP A 144 2.74 0.64 -13.21
C TRP A 144 1.36 0.04 -12.95
N ASN A 145 1.35 -1.20 -12.48
CA ASN A 145 0.16 -1.88 -11.99
C ASN A 145 0.48 -2.65 -10.71
N ASN A 146 -0.54 -3.25 -10.08
CA ASN A 146 -0.39 -3.90 -8.79
C ASN A 146 -1.26 -5.15 -8.71
N LEU A 147 -0.72 -6.26 -8.18
CA LEU A 147 -1.48 -7.51 -8.07
C LEU A 147 -2.52 -7.48 -6.95
N ALA A 148 -2.26 -6.77 -5.85
CA ALA A 148 -3.22 -6.63 -4.75
C ALA A 148 -4.32 -5.60 -5.05
N PHE A 149 -4.05 -4.64 -5.94
CA PHE A 149 -4.99 -3.61 -6.37
C PHE A 149 -4.86 -3.34 -7.87
N PRO A 150 -5.45 -4.18 -8.71
CA PRO A 150 -5.38 -4.02 -10.16
C PRO A 150 -5.88 -2.66 -10.66
N SER A 151 -5.21 -2.14 -11.69
CA SER A 151 -5.47 -0.81 -12.25
C SER A 151 -5.27 0.34 -11.25
N VAL A 152 -4.27 0.20 -10.40
CA VAL A 152 -3.90 1.21 -9.39
C VAL A 152 -3.56 2.55 -10.04
N GLY A 153 -4.13 3.64 -9.49
CA GLY A 153 -3.79 5.01 -9.92
C GLY A 153 -2.52 5.54 -9.27
N MET A 154 -2.13 5.04 -8.08
CA MET A 154 -0.90 5.41 -7.40
C MET A 154 0.32 4.88 -8.16
N PRO A 155 1.30 5.72 -8.56
CA PRO A 155 2.53 5.25 -9.16
C PRO A 155 3.37 4.47 -8.14
N HIS A 156 4.29 3.63 -8.63
CA HIS A 156 5.20 2.90 -7.75
C HIS A 156 6.32 3.80 -7.23
N VAL A 157 6.10 4.45 -6.09
CA VAL A 157 7.06 5.43 -5.53
C VAL A 157 8.36 4.80 -5.01
N LEU A 158 8.37 3.50 -4.74
CA LEU A 158 9.55 2.76 -4.26
C LEU A 158 10.30 2.03 -5.38
N TRP A 159 10.06 2.39 -6.65
CA TRP A 159 10.61 1.67 -7.80
C TRP A 159 12.15 1.65 -7.85
N GLU A 160 12.81 2.71 -7.38
CA GLU A 160 14.27 2.74 -7.32
C GLU A 160 14.84 1.71 -6.32
N LEU A 161 14.10 1.45 -5.24
CA LEU A 161 14.47 0.45 -4.25
C LEU A 161 14.19 -0.96 -4.77
N GLN A 162 12.99 -1.20 -5.31
CA GLN A 162 12.55 -2.52 -5.79
C GLN A 162 13.14 -2.91 -7.13
N GLY A 163 13.33 -1.97 -8.04
CA GLY A 163 13.56 -2.20 -9.46
C GLY A 163 12.27 -2.41 -10.26
N GLU A 164 12.44 -2.69 -11.56
CA GLU A 164 11.34 -2.99 -12.47
C GLU A 164 11.23 -4.49 -12.67
N ARG A 165 10.02 -5.02 -12.56
CA ARG A 165 9.74 -6.45 -12.70
C ARG A 165 8.37 -6.68 -13.32
N ARG A 166 8.16 -7.91 -13.84
CA ARG A 166 6.87 -8.38 -14.35
C ARG A 166 6.46 -9.67 -13.63
N PRO A 167 5.16 -9.87 -13.33
CA PRO A 167 4.68 -11.12 -12.76
C PRO A 167 4.67 -12.22 -13.81
N VAL A 168 5.01 -13.44 -13.40
CA VAL A 168 4.87 -14.63 -14.23
C VAL A 168 3.53 -15.28 -13.94
N PHE A 169 2.69 -15.38 -14.97
CA PHE A 169 1.38 -16.03 -14.89
C PHE A 169 1.44 -17.41 -15.54
N GLU A 170 0.60 -18.31 -15.05
CA GLU A 170 0.28 -19.59 -15.69
C GLU A 170 -1.21 -19.66 -15.99
N LYS A 171 -1.56 -20.34 -17.09
CA LYS A 171 -2.98 -20.60 -17.41
C LYS A 171 -3.47 -21.80 -16.61
N LYS A 172 -4.57 -21.64 -15.88
CA LYS A 172 -5.30 -22.73 -15.23
C LYS A 172 -6.72 -22.76 -15.74
N THR A 173 -7.25 -23.96 -15.94
CA THR A 173 -8.66 -24.15 -16.29
C THR A 173 -9.45 -24.49 -15.03
N GLU A 174 -10.34 -23.61 -14.62
CA GLU A 174 -11.27 -23.83 -13.52
C GLU A 174 -12.71 -23.67 -14.02
N HIS A 175 -13.55 -24.66 -13.73
CA HIS A 175 -14.95 -24.68 -14.15
C HIS A 175 -15.17 -24.42 -15.66
N GLY A 176 -14.22 -24.85 -16.51
CA GLY A 176 -14.29 -24.68 -17.96
C GLY A 176 -13.85 -23.30 -18.49
N HIS A 177 -13.36 -22.43 -17.61
CA HIS A 177 -12.78 -21.13 -17.97
C HIS A 177 -11.27 -21.13 -17.80
N GLU A 178 -10.55 -20.53 -18.78
CA GLU A 178 -9.13 -20.28 -18.63
C GLU A 178 -8.92 -19.04 -17.73
N LEU A 179 -8.13 -19.20 -16.69
CA LEU A 179 -7.73 -18.14 -15.76
C LEU A 179 -6.21 -17.99 -15.80
N GLU A 180 -5.74 -16.75 -15.79
CA GLU A 180 -4.32 -16.45 -15.54
C GLU A 180 -4.08 -16.34 -14.05
N VAL A 181 -3.25 -17.22 -13.50
CA VAL A 181 -2.94 -17.30 -12.08
C VAL A 181 -1.47 -16.90 -11.87
N PHE A 182 -1.23 -15.96 -10.96
CA PHE A 182 0.12 -15.56 -10.60
C PHE A 182 0.87 -16.73 -9.95
N THR A 183 2.06 -17.05 -10.47
CA THR A 183 2.87 -18.21 -10.03
C THR A 183 3.68 -17.95 -8.75
N GLY A 184 3.66 -16.73 -8.20
CA GLY A 184 4.58 -16.28 -7.16
C GLY A 184 5.97 -15.89 -7.67
N LYS A 185 6.24 -16.01 -8.97
CA LYS A 185 7.53 -15.70 -9.58
C LYS A 185 7.51 -14.34 -10.28
N TRP A 186 8.67 -13.70 -10.28
CA TRP A 186 8.91 -12.41 -10.90
C TRP A 186 10.02 -12.51 -11.94
N GLU A 187 9.82 -11.88 -13.08
CA GLU A 187 10.86 -11.59 -14.05
C GLU A 187 11.43 -10.19 -13.74
N VAL A 188 12.72 -10.12 -13.45
CA VAL A 188 13.40 -8.84 -13.21
C VAL A 188 13.73 -8.20 -14.54
N VAL A 189 13.16 -7.01 -14.79
CA VAL A 189 13.40 -6.19 -15.98
C VAL A 189 14.60 -5.29 -15.75
N LYS A 190 14.66 -4.64 -14.56
CA LYS A 190 15.77 -3.79 -14.14
C LYS A 190 15.94 -3.95 -12.63
N PRO A 191 17.15 -4.29 -12.15
CA PRO A 191 17.39 -4.41 -10.72
C PRO A 191 17.19 -3.07 -10.00
N GLY A 192 16.70 -3.12 -8.77
CA GLY A 192 16.66 -1.99 -7.85
C GLY A 192 17.97 -1.79 -7.12
N THR A 193 17.98 -0.82 -6.21
CA THR A 193 19.14 -0.58 -5.31
C THR A 193 19.18 -1.57 -4.15
N LEU A 194 18.04 -2.23 -3.84
CA LEU A 194 17.93 -3.27 -2.82
C LEU A 194 17.70 -4.64 -3.48
N ASP A 195 18.23 -5.69 -2.86
CA ASP A 195 17.82 -7.03 -3.22
C ASP A 195 16.38 -7.32 -2.73
N ALA A 196 15.81 -8.48 -3.13
CA ALA A 196 14.43 -8.81 -2.80
C ALA A 196 14.17 -8.90 -1.28
N ARG A 197 15.14 -9.40 -0.49
CA ARG A 197 15.00 -9.53 0.96
C ARG A 197 15.16 -8.17 1.65
N GLU A 198 16.10 -7.36 1.18
CA GLU A 198 16.30 -6.00 1.66
C GLU A 198 15.07 -5.14 1.37
N TYR A 199 14.48 -5.26 0.18
CA TYR A 199 13.24 -4.57 -0.17
C TYR A 199 12.06 -5.02 0.70
N ASP A 200 11.90 -6.32 0.92
CA ASP A 200 10.86 -6.88 1.79
C ASP A 200 11.02 -6.36 3.23
N ALA A 201 12.25 -6.29 3.73
CA ALA A 201 12.53 -5.73 5.05
C ALA A 201 12.24 -4.23 5.13
N ALA A 202 12.59 -3.46 4.10
CA ALA A 202 12.31 -2.02 4.02
C ALA A 202 10.79 -1.75 4.02
N VAL A 203 10.02 -2.51 3.22
CA VAL A 203 8.55 -2.42 3.23
C VAL A 203 7.97 -2.84 4.58
N ALA A 204 8.49 -3.88 5.22
CA ALA A 204 8.05 -4.29 6.56
C ALA A 204 8.29 -3.16 7.59
N ASN A 205 9.46 -2.51 7.55
CA ASN A 205 9.77 -1.37 8.43
C ASN A 205 8.81 -0.19 8.18
N LEU A 206 8.53 0.13 6.91
CA LEU A 206 7.59 1.18 6.53
C LEU A 206 6.17 0.87 7.03
N VAL A 207 5.68 -0.36 6.85
CA VAL A 207 4.34 -0.78 7.30
C VAL A 207 4.26 -0.81 8.82
N ALA A 208 5.33 -1.21 9.53
CA ALA A 208 5.40 -1.15 10.99
C ALA A 208 5.19 0.29 11.51
N PHE A 209 5.79 1.27 10.85
CA PHE A 209 5.61 2.68 11.21
C PHE A 209 4.18 3.18 10.94
N MET A 210 3.50 2.66 9.90
CA MET A 210 2.12 3.04 9.56
C MET A 210 1.03 2.31 10.37
N GLN A 211 1.38 1.25 11.12
CA GLN A 211 0.48 0.49 12.00
C GLN A 211 0.32 1.15 13.35
#